data_356ab978c6221835ff90063d64927660
#
_entry.id   356ab978c6221835ff90063d64927660
#
_cell.length_a   1.000
_cell.length_b   1.000
_cell.length_c   1.000
_cell.angle_alpha   90.00
_cell.angle_beta   90.00
_cell.angle_gamma   90.00
#
_symmetry.space_group_name_H-M   'P 1'
#
loop_
_entity.id
_entity.type
_entity.pdbx_description
1 polymer ?
#
loop_
_entity_poly.entity_id
_entity_poly.type
_entity_poly.pdbx_seq_one_letter_code
_entity_poly.pdbx_strand_id
1 'polypeptide(L)'
;ACFKVAMVMMMFTQAFRYAYEPFVFSKHKNRQSAEAYADVMKYYIIFSFLILLGVIFYLDIFRYIISDAYWEGLKIVPIVLWTYVFQGVYFNLSFWYKLTDETKWGAYFSLIGLVITLVLQIVGVPRIGYWASCGSSLVCYLVIMLLSYFIGQKKAPIPYDLKSIGGYTALTIALLAIYYILRIYVIGNTWVMMAIGTILIGIYIFILTRKDLPLSALPVVGKYFNKQL
;
A
#
# COMPACT_ATOMS: atom_id res chain seq x y z
N ALA A 1 -14.75 8.72 12.06
CA ALA A 1 -15.30 8.81 10.70
C ALA A 1 -14.19 8.66 9.64
N CYS A 2 -13.10 9.45 9.67
CA CYS A 2 -12.06 9.50 8.62
C CYS A 2 -11.29 8.19 8.43
N PHE A 3 -11.03 7.43 9.48
CA PHE A 3 -10.44 6.09 9.37
C PHE A 3 -11.25 5.14 8.47
N LYS A 4 -12.58 5.32 8.40
CA LYS A 4 -13.44 4.49 7.54
C LYS A 4 -13.12 4.67 6.05
N VAL A 5 -12.65 5.83 5.63
CA VAL A 5 -12.22 6.08 4.24
C VAL A 5 -10.98 5.25 3.91
N ALA A 6 -10.03 5.16 4.83
CA ALA A 6 -8.82 4.36 4.65
C ALA A 6 -9.08 2.84 4.82
N MET A 7 -10.25 2.42 5.37
CA MET A 7 -10.61 1.00 5.50
C MET A 7 -10.68 0.28 4.15
N VAL A 8 -10.94 0.98 3.04
CA VAL A 8 -10.89 0.40 1.70
C VAL A 8 -9.54 -0.29 1.45
N MET A 9 -8.42 0.35 1.84
CA MET A 9 -7.09 -0.24 1.73
C MET A 9 -6.94 -1.45 2.65
N MET A 10 -7.46 -1.36 3.88
CA MET A 10 -7.42 -2.48 4.82
C MET A 10 -8.22 -3.68 4.29
N MET A 11 -9.42 -3.44 3.73
CA MET A 11 -10.24 -4.49 3.12
C MET A 11 -9.53 -5.15 1.93
N PHE A 12 -8.90 -4.36 1.06
CA PHE A 12 -8.06 -4.88 -0.02
C PHE A 12 -6.92 -5.75 0.52
N THR A 13 -6.18 -5.26 1.51
CA THR A 13 -5.07 -6.00 2.13
C THR A 13 -5.54 -7.33 2.73
N GLN A 14 -6.70 -7.36 3.39
CA GLN A 14 -7.26 -8.58 3.95
C GLN A 14 -7.75 -9.55 2.87
N ALA A 15 -8.47 -9.06 1.86
CA ALA A 15 -8.92 -9.88 0.73
C ALA A 15 -7.74 -10.50 -0.01
N PHE A 16 -6.70 -9.70 -0.26
CA PHE A 16 -5.47 -10.17 -0.88
C PHE A 16 -4.78 -11.24 -0.03
N ARG A 17 -4.69 -11.03 1.29
CA ARG A 17 -4.09 -12.00 2.21
C ARG A 17 -4.83 -13.33 2.20
N TYR A 18 -6.17 -13.31 2.27
CA TYR A 18 -6.97 -14.55 2.22
C TYR A 18 -6.82 -15.31 0.90
N ALA A 19 -6.70 -14.62 -0.21
CA ALA A 19 -6.46 -15.26 -1.50
C ALA A 19 -5.02 -15.82 -1.64
N TYR A 20 -4.05 -15.13 -1.08
CA TYR A 20 -2.63 -15.46 -1.24
C TYR A 20 -2.13 -16.50 -0.24
N GLU A 21 -2.63 -16.50 0.99
CA GLU A 21 -2.17 -17.42 2.06
C GLU A 21 -2.24 -18.91 1.65
N PRO A 22 -3.36 -19.43 1.10
CA PRO A 22 -3.42 -20.81 0.62
C PRO A 22 -2.43 -21.11 -0.52
N PHE A 23 -2.23 -20.15 -1.42
CA PHE A 23 -1.30 -20.28 -2.53
C PHE A 23 0.14 -20.43 -2.06
N VAL A 24 0.55 -19.66 -1.06
CA VAL A 24 1.89 -19.76 -0.45
C VAL A 24 2.14 -21.13 0.13
N PHE A 25 1.22 -21.63 0.95
CA PHE A 25 1.38 -22.92 1.62
C PHE A 25 1.31 -24.11 0.65
N SER A 26 0.55 -24.02 -0.43
CA SER A 26 0.46 -25.09 -1.43
C SER A 26 1.73 -25.27 -2.26
N LYS A 27 2.48 -24.18 -2.51
CA LYS A 27 3.68 -24.18 -3.37
C LYS A 27 5.01 -24.28 -2.63
N HIS A 28 5.01 -24.39 -1.32
CA HIS A 28 6.21 -24.32 -0.47
C HIS A 28 7.33 -25.32 -0.84
N LYS A 29 7.04 -26.42 -1.54
CA LYS A 29 8.02 -27.47 -1.84
C LYS A 29 8.88 -27.25 -3.08
N ASN A 30 8.66 -26.22 -3.90
CA ASN A 30 9.35 -26.00 -5.17
C ASN A 30 10.19 -24.71 -5.20
N ARG A 31 11.39 -24.78 -5.81
CA ARG A 31 12.30 -23.63 -6.01
C ARG A 31 11.65 -22.47 -6.81
N GLN A 32 10.69 -22.77 -7.66
CA GLN A 32 9.85 -21.80 -8.40
C GLN A 32 8.90 -20.98 -7.49
N SER A 33 8.76 -21.36 -6.21
CA SER A 33 7.90 -20.61 -5.29
C SER A 33 8.48 -19.27 -4.89
N ALA A 34 9.81 -19.11 -4.81
CA ALA A 34 10.43 -17.83 -4.40
C ALA A 34 10.19 -16.71 -5.41
N GLU A 35 10.24 -17.02 -6.72
CA GLU A 35 9.91 -16.06 -7.79
C GLU A 35 8.43 -15.70 -7.76
N ALA A 36 7.56 -16.68 -7.55
CA ALA A 36 6.13 -16.42 -7.42
C ALA A 36 5.80 -15.53 -6.21
N TYR A 37 6.53 -15.66 -5.09
CA TYR A 37 6.35 -14.77 -3.93
C TYR A 37 6.82 -13.33 -4.23
N ALA A 38 7.92 -13.19 -4.97
CA ALA A 38 8.40 -11.89 -5.41
C ALA A 38 7.39 -11.18 -6.33
N ASP A 39 6.82 -11.92 -7.29
CA ASP A 39 5.82 -11.39 -8.21
C ASP A 39 4.54 -10.96 -7.49
N VAL A 40 4.04 -11.79 -6.59
CA VAL A 40 2.84 -11.45 -5.82
C VAL A 40 3.06 -10.21 -4.96
N MET A 41 4.23 -10.06 -4.33
CA MET A 41 4.59 -8.84 -3.61
C MET A 41 4.58 -7.61 -4.52
N LYS A 42 5.16 -7.73 -5.72
CA LYS A 42 5.18 -6.65 -6.71
C LYS A 42 3.76 -6.22 -7.10
N TYR A 43 2.89 -7.16 -7.44
CA TYR A 43 1.50 -6.85 -7.79
C TYR A 43 0.70 -6.29 -6.61
N TYR A 44 0.93 -6.81 -5.40
CA TYR A 44 0.31 -6.24 -4.20
C TYR A 44 0.64 -4.75 -4.05
N ILE A 45 1.91 -4.38 -4.20
CA ILE A 45 2.37 -2.98 -4.09
C ILE A 45 1.76 -2.11 -5.19
N ILE A 46 1.75 -2.59 -6.44
CA ILE A 46 1.18 -1.87 -7.58
C ILE A 46 -0.31 -1.56 -7.34
N PHE A 47 -1.10 -2.56 -6.96
CA PHE A 47 -2.53 -2.36 -6.72
C PHE A 47 -2.81 -1.53 -5.45
N SER A 48 -1.98 -1.67 -4.42
CA SER A 48 -2.07 -0.83 -3.22
C SER A 48 -1.84 0.64 -3.55
N PHE A 49 -0.88 0.95 -4.41
CA PHE A 49 -0.64 2.32 -4.87
C PHE A 49 -1.78 2.86 -5.74
N LEU A 50 -2.38 2.03 -6.58
CA LEU A 50 -3.55 2.43 -7.35
C LEU A 50 -4.72 2.82 -6.44
N ILE A 51 -4.99 2.02 -5.40
CA ILE A 51 -6.03 2.32 -4.41
C ILE A 51 -5.68 3.59 -3.61
N LEU A 52 -4.42 3.74 -3.20
CA LEU A 52 -3.92 4.92 -2.50
C LEU A 52 -4.15 6.20 -3.31
N LEU A 53 -3.76 6.20 -4.59
CA LEU A 53 -3.99 7.32 -5.50
C LEU A 53 -5.49 7.58 -5.68
N GLY A 54 -6.28 6.52 -5.89
CA GLY A 54 -7.73 6.62 -6.01
C GLY A 54 -8.36 7.29 -4.80
N VAL A 55 -8.06 6.81 -3.58
CA VAL A 55 -8.64 7.40 -2.37
C VAL A 55 -8.19 8.84 -2.17
N ILE A 56 -6.91 9.17 -2.39
CA ILE A 56 -6.39 10.54 -2.18
C ILE A 56 -6.98 11.52 -3.19
N PHE A 57 -7.05 11.16 -4.47
CA PHE A 57 -7.53 12.07 -5.52
C PHE A 57 -9.04 12.34 -5.43
N TYR A 58 -9.79 11.39 -4.90
CA TYR A 58 -11.23 11.54 -4.68
C TYR A 58 -11.60 11.86 -3.23
N LEU A 59 -10.61 12.23 -2.39
CA LEU A 59 -10.83 12.51 -0.97
C LEU A 59 -11.84 13.64 -0.74
N ASP A 60 -11.90 14.62 -1.62
CA ASP A 60 -12.83 15.75 -1.51
C ASP A 60 -14.32 15.33 -1.68
N ILE A 61 -14.62 14.20 -2.33
CA ILE A 61 -16.00 13.67 -2.39
C ILE A 61 -16.48 13.31 -0.98
N PHE A 62 -15.61 12.80 -0.14
CA PHE A 62 -15.99 12.42 1.22
C PHE A 62 -16.40 13.60 2.10
N ARG A 63 -16.04 14.84 1.72
CA ARG A 63 -16.54 16.06 2.38
C ARG A 63 -18.05 16.22 2.26
N TYR A 64 -18.65 15.75 1.16
CA TYR A 64 -20.10 15.80 0.98
C TYR A 64 -20.85 14.74 1.80
N ILE A 65 -20.15 13.71 2.26
CA ILE A 65 -20.73 12.57 2.99
C ILE A 65 -20.46 12.70 4.51
N ILE A 66 -19.36 13.36 4.87
CA ILE A 66 -18.86 13.45 6.25
C ILE A 66 -19.21 14.84 6.80
N SER A 67 -19.79 14.90 8.01
CA SER A 67 -20.08 16.15 8.73
C SER A 67 -18.82 17.01 8.86
N ASP A 68 -19.02 18.34 8.80
CA ASP A 68 -17.97 19.38 8.83
C ASP A 68 -17.03 19.24 10.03
N ALA A 69 -17.57 18.80 11.17
CA ALA A 69 -16.79 18.55 12.39
C ALA A 69 -15.63 17.55 12.21
N TYR A 70 -15.65 16.74 11.15
CA TYR A 70 -14.62 15.72 10.88
C TYR A 70 -13.71 16.06 9.69
N TRP A 71 -13.85 17.20 9.04
CA TRP A 71 -13.05 17.56 7.86
C TRP A 71 -11.56 17.66 8.14
N GLU A 72 -11.19 18.13 9.34
CA GLU A 72 -9.79 18.15 9.75
C GLU A 72 -9.18 16.74 9.79
N GLY A 73 -9.97 15.75 10.18
CA GLY A 73 -9.53 14.36 10.19
C GLY A 73 -9.30 13.77 8.80
N LEU A 74 -9.80 14.36 7.72
CA LEU A 74 -9.48 13.91 6.35
C LEU A 74 -8.00 14.14 5.99
N LYS A 75 -7.35 15.10 6.63
CA LYS A 75 -5.91 15.38 6.44
C LYS A 75 -5.00 14.22 6.86
N ILE A 76 -5.46 13.35 7.76
CA ILE A 76 -4.68 12.18 8.21
C ILE A 76 -4.84 10.96 7.28
N VAL A 77 -5.85 10.95 6.40
CA VAL A 77 -6.15 9.79 5.53
C VAL A 77 -4.94 9.36 4.70
N PRO A 78 -4.17 10.26 4.06
CA PRO A 78 -2.96 9.87 3.34
C PRO A 78 -1.94 9.12 4.21
N ILE A 79 -1.72 9.56 5.45
CA ILE A 79 -0.80 8.91 6.39
C ILE A 79 -1.29 7.49 6.74
N VAL A 80 -2.58 7.35 6.98
CA VAL A 80 -3.20 6.05 7.31
C VAL A 80 -3.15 5.11 6.10
N LEU A 81 -3.34 5.60 4.89
CA LEU A 81 -3.20 4.80 3.67
C LEU A 81 -1.78 4.26 3.49
N TRP A 82 -0.76 5.09 3.67
CA TRP A 82 0.64 4.64 3.65
C TRP A 82 0.92 3.61 4.74
N THR A 83 0.35 3.80 5.93
CA THR A 83 0.45 2.83 7.03
C THR A 83 -0.09 1.45 6.59
N TYR A 84 -1.25 1.41 5.94
CA TYR A 84 -1.83 0.16 5.44
C TYR A 84 -1.02 -0.46 4.30
N VAL A 85 -0.40 0.34 3.42
CA VAL A 85 0.53 -0.17 2.42
C VAL A 85 1.71 -0.89 3.09
N PHE A 86 2.38 -0.25 4.06
CA PHE A 86 3.50 -0.85 4.78
C PHE A 86 3.08 -2.09 5.58
N GLN A 87 1.90 -2.04 6.21
CA GLN A 87 1.34 -3.19 6.91
C GLN A 87 1.15 -4.38 5.97
N GLY A 88 0.60 -4.17 4.80
CA GLY A 88 0.37 -5.25 3.85
C GLY A 88 1.66 -5.78 3.23
N VAL A 89 2.65 -4.92 2.97
CA VAL A 89 4.00 -5.35 2.58
C VAL A 89 4.61 -6.21 3.69
N TYR A 90 4.50 -5.78 4.96
CA TYR A 90 4.96 -6.56 6.10
C TYR A 90 4.26 -7.93 6.17
N PHE A 91 2.95 -8.02 5.91
CA PHE A 91 2.24 -9.29 5.86
C PHE A 91 2.79 -10.22 4.78
N ASN A 92 3.09 -9.72 3.59
CA ASN A 92 3.73 -10.51 2.54
C ASN A 92 5.14 -10.96 2.97
N LEU A 93 5.92 -10.06 3.56
CA LEU A 93 7.24 -10.41 4.09
C LEU A 93 7.15 -11.44 5.22
N SER A 94 6.07 -11.49 5.99
CA SER A 94 5.92 -12.40 7.13
C SER A 94 5.95 -13.89 6.76
N PHE A 95 5.78 -14.22 5.48
CA PHE A 95 5.78 -15.61 5.03
C PHE A 95 7.12 -16.30 5.19
N TRP A 96 8.25 -15.59 5.12
CA TRP A 96 9.54 -16.23 5.29
C TRP A 96 9.66 -16.97 6.63
N TYR A 97 9.30 -16.36 7.75
CA TYR A 97 9.40 -17.00 9.06
C TYR A 97 8.27 -18.00 9.34
N LYS A 98 7.13 -17.88 8.66
CA LYS A 98 6.06 -18.88 8.72
C LYS A 98 6.43 -20.16 7.96
N LEU A 99 7.12 -20.03 6.82
CA LEU A 99 7.54 -21.15 5.99
C LEU A 99 8.81 -21.85 6.50
N THR A 100 9.64 -21.16 7.28
CA THR A 100 10.85 -21.72 7.92
C THR A 100 10.60 -22.21 9.34
N ASP A 101 9.34 -22.24 9.81
CA ASP A 101 8.95 -22.57 11.19
C ASP A 101 9.61 -21.69 12.27
N GLU A 102 10.17 -20.53 11.87
CA GLU A 102 10.79 -19.57 12.78
C GLU A 102 9.77 -18.51 13.28
N THR A 103 8.58 -18.94 13.67
CA THR A 103 7.45 -18.07 14.07
C THR A 103 7.76 -17.12 15.23
N LYS A 104 8.80 -17.40 16.02
CA LYS A 104 9.34 -16.50 17.05
C LYS A 104 9.65 -15.08 16.54
N TRP A 105 10.02 -14.95 15.25
CA TRP A 105 10.27 -13.64 14.67
C TRP A 105 9.01 -12.76 14.59
N GLY A 106 7.85 -13.38 14.38
CA GLY A 106 6.58 -12.67 14.46
C GLY A 106 6.34 -12.04 15.85
N ALA A 107 6.68 -12.76 16.92
CA ALA A 107 6.59 -12.24 18.29
C ALA A 107 7.60 -11.09 18.52
N TYR A 108 8.85 -11.24 18.05
CA TYR A 108 9.86 -10.17 18.18
C TYR A 108 9.44 -8.90 17.42
N PHE A 109 8.96 -9.02 16.17
CA PHE A 109 8.48 -7.87 15.42
C PHE A 109 7.27 -7.20 16.08
N SER A 110 6.35 -7.99 16.66
CA SER A 110 5.21 -7.45 17.39
C SER A 110 5.65 -6.71 18.67
N LEU A 111 6.64 -7.24 19.38
CA LEU A 111 7.19 -6.59 20.58
C LEU A 111 7.91 -5.26 20.23
N ILE A 112 8.71 -5.27 19.17
CA ILE A 112 9.38 -4.04 18.67
C ILE A 112 8.32 -3.02 18.26
N GLY A 113 7.30 -3.44 17.52
CA GLY A 113 6.19 -2.57 17.12
C GLY A 113 5.43 -1.98 18.31
N LEU A 114 5.18 -2.79 19.36
CA LEU A 114 4.57 -2.34 20.60
C LEU A 114 5.42 -1.24 21.26
N VAL A 115 6.72 -1.48 21.45
CA VAL A 115 7.63 -0.51 22.08
C VAL A 115 7.66 0.81 21.28
N ILE A 116 7.83 0.74 19.96
CA ILE A 116 7.84 1.92 19.09
C ILE A 116 6.53 2.70 19.23
N THR A 117 5.40 2.01 19.15
CA THR A 117 4.08 2.64 19.25
C THR A 117 3.86 3.29 20.59
N LEU A 118 4.19 2.59 21.71
CA LEU A 118 4.04 3.14 23.05
C LEU A 118 4.91 4.38 23.28
N VAL A 119 6.19 4.32 22.92
CA VAL A 119 7.11 5.45 23.09
C VAL A 119 6.64 6.67 22.28
N LEU A 120 6.31 6.46 21.01
CA LEU A 120 5.86 7.55 20.14
C LEU A 120 4.51 8.13 20.57
N GLN A 121 3.61 7.31 21.11
CA GLN A 121 2.32 7.80 21.60
C GLN A 121 2.46 8.54 22.93
N ILE A 122 3.20 8.01 23.91
CA ILE A 122 3.41 8.67 25.21
C ILE A 122 4.07 10.05 25.02
N VAL A 123 5.05 10.16 24.14
CA VAL A 123 5.75 11.42 23.90
C VAL A 123 5.01 12.34 22.94
N GLY A 124 4.36 11.78 21.93
CA GLY A 124 3.77 12.53 20.83
C GLY A 124 2.34 13.00 21.08
N VAL A 125 1.48 12.18 21.68
CA VAL A 125 0.07 12.53 21.86
C VAL A 125 -0.14 13.79 22.70
N PRO A 126 0.61 14.02 23.80
CA PRO A 126 0.49 15.27 24.56
C PRO A 126 0.89 16.51 23.77
N ARG A 127 1.74 16.38 22.73
CA ARG A 127 2.28 17.50 21.95
C ARG A 127 1.49 17.83 20.70
N ILE A 128 1.10 16.81 19.93
CA ILE A 128 0.49 16.96 18.60
C ILE A 128 -0.82 16.17 18.45
N GLY A 129 -1.39 15.67 19.56
CA GLY A 129 -2.69 15.02 19.59
C GLY A 129 -2.76 13.78 18.67
N TYR A 130 -3.87 13.67 17.94
CA TYR A 130 -4.18 12.52 17.07
C TYR A 130 -3.17 12.33 15.90
N TRP A 131 -2.44 13.36 15.51
CA TRP A 131 -1.37 13.26 14.51
C TRP A 131 -0.25 12.31 14.96
N ALA A 132 0.06 12.33 16.26
CA ALA A 132 1.04 11.42 16.82
C ALA A 132 0.60 9.96 16.70
N SER A 133 -0.68 9.66 16.90
CA SER A 133 -1.20 8.29 16.78
C SER A 133 -1.09 7.76 15.35
N CYS A 134 -1.39 8.59 14.35
CA CYS A 134 -1.25 8.21 12.95
C CYS A 134 0.23 8.07 12.54
N GLY A 135 1.07 9.01 12.97
CA GLY A 135 2.51 8.98 12.72
C GLY A 135 3.21 7.81 13.40
N SER A 136 2.83 7.47 14.63
CA SER A 136 3.40 6.32 15.35
C SER A 136 3.09 5.00 14.64
N SER A 137 1.87 4.84 14.13
CA SER A 137 1.49 3.66 13.36
C SER A 137 2.28 3.56 12.04
N LEU A 138 2.46 4.68 11.34
CA LEU A 138 3.26 4.73 10.12
C LEU A 138 4.71 4.30 10.38
N VAL A 139 5.35 4.90 11.39
CA VAL A 139 6.73 4.58 11.76
C VAL A 139 6.85 3.13 12.22
N CYS A 140 5.91 2.65 13.02
CA CYS A 140 5.87 1.27 13.50
C CYS A 140 5.89 0.28 12.32
N TYR A 141 4.93 0.39 11.39
CA TYR A 141 4.86 -0.54 10.26
C TYR A 141 6.02 -0.38 9.27
N LEU A 142 6.53 0.83 9.08
CA LEU A 142 7.73 1.05 8.28
C LEU A 142 8.94 0.33 8.88
N VAL A 143 9.17 0.45 10.18
CA VAL A 143 10.31 -0.16 10.86
C VAL A 143 10.22 -1.68 10.86
N ILE A 144 9.07 -2.26 11.25
CA ILE A 144 8.91 -3.71 11.27
C ILE A 144 8.95 -4.32 9.85
N MET A 145 8.45 -3.62 8.85
CA MET A 145 8.56 -4.00 7.44
C MET A 145 10.03 -4.07 7.00
N LEU A 146 10.82 -3.02 7.28
CA LEU A 146 12.24 -2.99 6.94
C LEU A 146 13.03 -4.07 7.69
N LEU A 147 12.78 -4.25 8.99
CA LEU A 147 13.42 -5.31 9.78
C LEU A 147 13.08 -6.69 9.23
N SER A 148 11.80 -6.95 8.92
CA SER A 148 11.37 -8.23 8.35
C SER A 148 12.02 -8.47 6.98
N TYR A 149 12.19 -7.43 6.16
CA TYR A 149 12.89 -7.53 4.88
C TYR A 149 14.37 -7.89 5.06
N PHE A 150 15.11 -7.11 5.85
CA PHE A 150 16.55 -7.31 6.00
C PHE A 150 16.90 -8.66 6.68
N ILE A 151 16.11 -9.05 7.68
CA ILE A 151 16.33 -10.33 8.38
C ILE A 151 15.88 -11.48 7.47
N GLY A 152 14.75 -11.34 6.78
CA GLY A 152 14.24 -12.35 5.86
C GLY A 152 15.21 -12.61 4.70
N GLN A 153 15.80 -11.58 4.12
CA GLN A 153 16.79 -11.74 3.04
C GLN A 153 18.06 -12.48 3.47
N LYS A 154 18.44 -12.40 4.76
CA LYS A 154 19.57 -13.16 5.29
C LYS A 154 19.25 -14.64 5.56
N LYS A 155 17.99 -14.96 5.89
CA LYS A 155 17.58 -16.31 6.30
C LYS A 155 16.92 -17.12 5.20
N ALA A 156 16.08 -16.48 4.40
CA ALA A 156 15.36 -17.07 3.29
C ALA A 156 15.33 -16.05 2.13
N PRO A 157 16.38 -15.97 1.31
CA PRO A 157 16.50 -14.97 0.27
C PRO A 157 15.43 -15.18 -0.81
N ILE A 158 14.55 -14.19 -0.97
CA ILE A 158 13.54 -14.13 -2.02
C ILE A 158 13.96 -13.04 -3.01
N PRO A 159 13.97 -13.31 -4.34
CA PRO A 159 14.42 -12.37 -5.35
C PRO A 159 13.37 -11.29 -5.64
N TYR A 160 13.12 -10.38 -4.70
CA TYR A 160 12.20 -9.26 -4.90
C TYR A 160 12.70 -8.30 -5.97
N ASP A 161 11.84 -7.93 -6.92
CA ASP A 161 12.15 -6.92 -7.94
C ASP A 161 12.09 -5.50 -7.35
N LEU A 162 13.10 -5.16 -6.55
CA LEU A 162 13.21 -3.85 -5.91
C LEU A 162 13.27 -2.69 -6.90
N LYS A 163 13.77 -2.95 -8.13
CA LYS A 163 13.85 -1.93 -9.17
C LYS A 163 12.46 -1.52 -9.66
N SER A 164 11.60 -2.48 -9.93
CA SER A 164 10.20 -2.19 -10.30
C SER A 164 9.43 -1.60 -9.13
N ILE A 165 9.57 -2.17 -7.93
CA ILE A 165 8.92 -1.66 -6.70
C ILE A 165 9.33 -0.20 -6.45
N GLY A 166 10.62 0.11 -6.51
CA GLY A 166 11.13 1.47 -6.37
C GLY A 166 10.62 2.41 -7.46
N GLY A 167 10.53 1.92 -8.70
CA GLY A 167 9.97 2.68 -9.83
C GLY A 167 8.50 3.06 -9.62
N TYR A 168 7.65 2.13 -9.19
CA TYR A 168 6.25 2.41 -8.88
C TYR A 168 6.08 3.29 -7.64
N THR A 169 6.93 3.12 -6.64
CA THR A 169 6.95 4.01 -5.47
C THR A 169 7.29 5.44 -5.87
N ALA A 170 8.34 5.63 -6.66
CA ALA A 170 8.76 6.94 -7.17
C ALA A 170 7.67 7.57 -8.05
N LEU A 171 7.05 6.77 -8.94
CA LEU A 171 5.92 7.22 -9.77
C LEU A 171 4.75 7.70 -8.90
N THR A 172 4.37 6.91 -7.89
CA THR A 172 3.27 7.26 -6.98
C THR A 172 3.56 8.57 -6.24
N ILE A 173 4.77 8.72 -5.70
CA ILE A 173 5.19 9.95 -5.02
C ILE A 173 5.18 11.14 -5.98
N ALA A 174 5.67 10.98 -7.22
CA ALA A 174 5.66 12.02 -8.24
C ALA A 174 4.23 12.45 -8.60
N LEU A 175 3.31 11.49 -8.81
CA LEU A 175 1.91 11.80 -9.11
C LEU A 175 1.22 12.51 -7.95
N LEU A 176 1.50 12.11 -6.70
CA LEU A 176 1.00 12.81 -5.52
C LEU A 176 1.56 14.23 -5.43
N ALA A 177 2.87 14.41 -5.67
CA ALA A 177 3.49 15.73 -5.66
C ALA A 177 2.87 16.65 -6.72
N ILE A 178 2.70 16.16 -7.96
CA ILE A 178 2.03 16.90 -9.04
C ILE A 178 0.60 17.29 -8.62
N TYR A 179 -0.17 16.35 -8.07
CA TYR A 179 -1.53 16.61 -7.61
C TYR A 179 -1.59 17.70 -6.53
N TYR A 180 -0.72 17.63 -5.51
CA TYR A 180 -0.69 18.63 -4.45
C TYR A 180 -0.19 20.00 -4.94
N ILE A 181 0.79 20.03 -5.84
CA ILE A 181 1.25 21.28 -6.48
C ILE A 181 0.10 21.92 -7.27
N LEU A 182 -0.57 21.16 -8.14
CA LEU A 182 -1.69 21.66 -8.91
C LEU A 182 -2.84 22.14 -8.01
N ARG A 183 -3.07 21.50 -6.88
CA ARG A 183 -4.07 21.91 -5.90
C ARG A 183 -3.80 23.28 -5.30
N ILE A 184 -2.55 23.71 -5.23
CA ILE A 184 -2.18 25.07 -4.77
C ILE A 184 -2.60 26.12 -5.81
N TYR A 185 -2.47 25.80 -7.09
CA TYR A 185 -2.80 26.72 -8.18
C TYR A 185 -4.30 26.71 -8.55
N VAL A 186 -4.97 25.55 -8.43
CA VAL A 186 -6.39 25.38 -8.74
C VAL A 186 -7.22 25.49 -7.45
N ILE A 187 -7.26 26.69 -6.88
CA ILE A 187 -7.98 26.94 -5.63
C ILE A 187 -9.51 26.92 -5.90
N GLY A 188 -10.23 26.04 -5.18
CA GLY A 188 -11.69 26.13 -5.04
C GLY A 188 -12.54 25.30 -6.00
N ASN A 189 -12.00 24.66 -7.03
CA ASN A 189 -12.81 23.86 -7.94
C ASN A 189 -12.56 22.34 -7.77
N THR A 190 -13.37 21.69 -6.92
CA THR A 190 -13.31 20.25 -6.64
C THR A 190 -13.45 19.39 -7.91
N TRP A 191 -14.32 19.78 -8.84
CA TRP A 191 -14.55 19.01 -10.07
C TRP A 191 -13.33 18.99 -10.99
N VAL A 192 -12.65 20.14 -11.11
CA VAL A 192 -11.39 20.22 -11.89
C VAL A 192 -10.30 19.35 -11.25
N MET A 193 -10.18 19.39 -9.92
CA MET A 193 -9.21 18.55 -9.22
C MET A 193 -9.50 17.05 -9.37
N MET A 194 -10.77 16.65 -9.41
CA MET A 194 -11.17 15.28 -9.69
C MET A 194 -10.82 14.86 -11.12
N ALA A 195 -11.06 15.73 -12.11
CA ALA A 195 -10.68 15.46 -13.49
C ALA A 195 -9.14 15.28 -13.63
N ILE A 196 -8.36 16.15 -12.99
CA ILE A 196 -6.90 16.00 -12.90
C ILE A 196 -6.51 14.67 -12.26
N GLY A 197 -7.13 14.32 -11.12
CA GLY A 197 -6.90 13.04 -10.45
C GLY A 197 -7.19 11.84 -11.35
N THR A 198 -8.29 11.89 -12.13
CA THR A 198 -8.63 10.84 -13.10
C THR A 198 -7.56 10.70 -14.18
N ILE A 199 -7.04 11.82 -14.71
CA ILE A 199 -5.97 11.82 -15.70
C ILE A 199 -4.69 11.20 -15.11
N LEU A 200 -4.33 11.56 -13.88
CA LEU A 200 -3.14 11.02 -13.20
C LEU A 200 -3.26 9.51 -12.94
N ILE A 201 -4.44 9.02 -12.56
CA ILE A 201 -4.71 7.58 -12.45
C ILE A 201 -4.61 6.92 -13.83
N GLY A 202 -5.13 7.54 -14.87
CA GLY A 202 -4.99 7.07 -16.24
C GLY A 202 -3.53 6.91 -16.67
N ILE A 203 -2.67 7.87 -16.32
CA ILE A 203 -1.21 7.79 -16.56
C ILE A 203 -0.60 6.62 -15.79
N TYR A 204 -0.97 6.44 -14.51
CA TYR A 204 -0.49 5.31 -13.72
C TYR A 204 -0.87 3.96 -14.34
N ILE A 205 -2.14 3.79 -14.74
CA ILE A 205 -2.66 2.58 -15.39
C ILE A 205 -1.98 2.38 -16.75
N PHE A 206 -1.78 3.42 -17.54
CA PHE A 206 -1.10 3.33 -18.82
C PHE A 206 0.34 2.83 -18.69
N ILE A 207 1.10 3.34 -17.69
CA ILE A 207 2.47 2.88 -17.42
C ILE A 207 2.45 1.41 -16.97
N LEU A 208 1.50 1.05 -16.09
CA LEU A 208 1.31 -0.31 -15.60
C LEU A 208 1.05 -1.31 -16.75
N THR A 209 0.13 -0.96 -17.64
CA THR A 209 -0.24 -1.84 -18.77
C THR A 209 0.88 -1.98 -19.80
N ARG A 210 1.72 -0.98 -19.95
CA ARG A 210 2.88 -1.03 -20.85
C ARG A 210 4.03 -1.86 -20.29
N LYS A 211 4.21 -1.88 -18.96
CA LYS A 211 5.41 -2.44 -18.34
C LYS A 211 5.22 -3.83 -17.76
N ASP A 212 4.18 -4.04 -16.95
CA ASP A 212 4.05 -5.24 -16.13
C ASP A 212 2.75 -6.04 -16.33
N LEU A 213 1.69 -5.43 -16.87
CA LEU A 213 0.39 -6.07 -17.09
C LEU A 213 -0.09 -5.78 -18.53
N PRO A 214 0.44 -6.45 -19.55
CA PRO A 214 -0.10 -6.28 -20.90
C PRO A 214 -1.59 -6.67 -20.89
N LEU A 215 -2.44 -5.82 -21.47
CA LEU A 215 -3.90 -6.01 -21.50
C LEU A 215 -4.32 -7.37 -22.08
N SER A 216 -3.48 -7.96 -22.92
CA SER A 216 -3.66 -9.31 -23.47
C SER A 216 -3.58 -10.43 -22.41
N ALA A 217 -2.93 -10.20 -21.28
CA ALA A 217 -2.80 -11.17 -20.19
C ALA A 217 -3.99 -11.18 -19.22
N LEU A 218 -4.87 -10.18 -19.30
CA LEU A 218 -6.06 -10.11 -18.44
C LEU A 218 -7.18 -11.03 -18.94
N PRO A 219 -7.72 -11.93 -18.09
CA PRO A 219 -8.66 -12.98 -18.53
C PRO A 219 -9.99 -12.43 -19.08
N VAL A 220 -10.37 -11.21 -18.74
CA VAL A 220 -11.59 -10.54 -19.22
C VAL A 220 -11.31 -9.68 -20.45
N VAL A 221 -10.26 -8.88 -20.41
CA VAL A 221 -9.92 -7.89 -21.45
C VAL A 221 -9.16 -8.55 -22.61
N GLY A 222 -8.33 -9.56 -22.33
CA GLY A 222 -7.55 -10.29 -23.33
C GLY A 222 -8.43 -10.98 -24.39
N LYS A 223 -9.65 -11.40 -24.05
CA LYS A 223 -10.61 -11.94 -25.02
C LYS A 223 -11.03 -10.93 -26.11
N TYR A 224 -11.03 -9.64 -25.80
CA TYR A 224 -11.40 -8.58 -26.76
C TYR A 224 -10.22 -8.15 -27.61
N PHE A 225 -8.98 -8.20 -27.08
CA PHE A 225 -7.78 -7.85 -27.84
C PHE A 225 -7.28 -8.97 -28.76
N ASN A 226 -7.43 -10.24 -28.38
CA ASN A 226 -7.10 -11.39 -29.25
C ASN A 226 -8.10 -11.64 -30.40
N LYS A 227 -9.21 -10.93 -30.46
CA LYS A 227 -10.17 -11.02 -31.58
C LYS A 227 -9.87 -10.07 -32.73
N GLN A 228 -8.84 -9.22 -32.63
CA GLN A 228 -8.45 -8.24 -33.65
C GLN A 228 -7.06 -8.56 -34.32
N LEU A 229 -6.46 -9.69 -34.00
CA LEU A 229 -5.32 -10.29 -34.67
C LEU A 229 -5.75 -11.62 -35.30
#